data_b2423b2eda473099e575d62727d005f3
#
_entry.id   b2423b2eda473099e575d62727d005f3
#
_cell.length_a   1.000
_cell.length_b   1.000
_cell.length_c   1.000
_cell.angle_alpha   90.00
_cell.angle_beta   90.00
_cell.angle_gamma   90.00
#
_symmetry.space_group_name_H-M   'P 1'
#
loop_
_entity.id
_entity.type
_entity.pdbx_description
1 polymer ?
#
loop_
_entity_poly.entity_id
_entity_poly.type
_entity_poly.pdbx_seq_one_letter_code
_entity_poly.pdbx_strand_id
1 'polypeptide(L)'
;MKLTTILQEVILPSNLKTLLGKLKDNGYTVLGSGDNGIALQKGNQVLKLTTDIDELEHAEKLLNHSFTSIIPIKKVEILGPKSGVIEMVDAQPLALTEKEELASNSAKAEDYLIYGKELSDSLSDKLKQFLINLKEAFTKSGIDPAEIDWSPNNIMNYNGNYVLVDV
;
A
#
# COMPACT_ATOMS: atom_id res chain seq x y z
N MET A 1 -18.33 7.67 26.57
CA MET A 1 -18.87 6.72 25.60
C MET A 1 -17.68 6.18 24.81
N LYS A 2 -17.21 4.95 25.09
CA LYS A 2 -16.09 4.35 24.35
C LYS A 2 -16.64 3.85 23.01
N LEU A 3 -16.24 4.45 21.91
CA LEU A 3 -16.43 3.90 20.58
C LEU A 3 -15.58 2.62 20.49
N THR A 4 -16.23 1.50 20.67
CA THR A 4 -15.64 0.21 20.33
C THR A 4 -15.63 0.16 18.81
N THR A 5 -14.49 0.45 18.21
CA THR A 5 -14.25 0.16 16.79
C THR A 5 -14.44 -1.36 16.65
N ILE A 6 -15.50 -1.76 16.01
CA ILE A 6 -15.70 -3.14 15.59
C ILE A 6 -14.59 -3.39 14.55
N LEU A 7 -13.47 -3.98 14.99
CA LEU A 7 -12.49 -4.54 14.09
C LEU A 7 -13.24 -5.62 13.31
N GLN A 8 -13.47 -5.42 12.03
CA GLN A 8 -13.92 -6.46 11.13
C GLN A 8 -12.93 -7.61 11.31
N GLU A 9 -13.42 -8.76 11.80
CA GLU A 9 -12.55 -9.93 12.00
C GLU A 9 -12.13 -10.44 10.61
N VAL A 10 -10.92 -10.08 10.21
CA VAL A 10 -10.30 -10.67 9.04
C VAL A 10 -10.18 -12.17 9.28
N ILE A 11 -10.77 -12.97 8.41
CA ILE A 11 -10.67 -14.44 8.48
C ILE A 11 -9.30 -14.83 7.94
N LEU A 12 -8.29 -14.76 8.81
CA LEU A 12 -6.94 -15.20 8.47
C LEU A 12 -6.83 -16.73 8.48
N PRO A 13 -6.09 -17.33 7.56
CA PRO A 13 -5.65 -18.72 7.63
C PRO A 13 -4.89 -19.02 8.93
N SER A 14 -4.88 -20.26 9.36
CA SER A 14 -4.27 -20.68 10.63
C SER A 14 -2.79 -20.33 10.75
N ASN A 15 -2.02 -20.42 9.65
CA ASN A 15 -0.62 -20.03 9.60
C ASN A 15 -0.43 -18.53 9.87
N LEU A 16 -1.26 -17.67 9.28
CA LEU A 16 -1.20 -16.22 9.53
C LEU A 16 -1.71 -15.87 10.93
N LYS A 17 -2.72 -16.57 11.46
CA LYS A 17 -3.18 -16.37 12.85
C LYS A 17 -2.07 -16.69 13.85
N THR A 18 -1.37 -17.79 13.65
CA THR A 18 -0.23 -18.18 14.48
C THR A 18 0.90 -17.15 14.41
N LEU A 19 1.21 -16.69 13.22
CA LEU A 19 2.24 -15.66 13.01
C LEU A 19 1.82 -14.33 13.67
N LEU A 20 0.58 -13.91 13.51
CA LEU A 20 0.04 -12.70 14.13
C LEU A 20 0.20 -12.73 15.66
N GLY A 21 -0.11 -13.87 16.30
CA GLY A 21 0.11 -14.06 17.73
C GLY A 21 1.58 -13.87 18.12
N LYS A 22 2.49 -14.56 17.42
CA LYS A 22 3.94 -14.43 17.66
C LYS A 22 4.45 -13.00 17.47
N LEU A 23 3.97 -12.29 16.45
CA LEU A 23 4.37 -10.90 16.21
C LEU A 23 3.90 -9.97 17.32
N LYS A 24 2.66 -10.12 17.80
CA LYS A 24 2.16 -9.36 18.96
C LYS A 24 2.98 -9.62 20.22
N ASP A 25 3.31 -10.89 20.50
CA ASP A 25 4.16 -11.26 21.63
C ASP A 25 5.58 -10.66 21.51
N ASN A 26 6.06 -10.45 20.29
CA ASN A 26 7.33 -9.79 20.00
C ASN A 26 7.24 -8.24 19.94
N GLY A 27 6.14 -7.65 20.34
CA GLY A 27 5.98 -6.20 20.48
C GLY A 27 5.55 -5.47 19.21
N TYR A 28 5.02 -6.18 18.21
CA TYR A 28 4.35 -5.53 17.08
C TYR A 28 2.95 -5.07 17.48
N THR A 29 2.57 -3.88 17.03
CA THR A 29 1.22 -3.31 17.20
C THR A 29 0.48 -3.30 15.88
N VAL A 30 -0.84 -3.53 15.94
CA VAL A 30 -1.68 -3.48 14.74
C VAL A 30 -1.86 -2.03 14.31
N LEU A 31 -1.52 -1.72 13.06
CA LEU A 31 -1.78 -0.43 12.42
C LEU A 31 -3.18 -0.36 11.83
N GLY A 32 -3.63 -1.45 11.21
CA GLY A 32 -4.91 -1.54 10.56
C GLY A 32 -5.20 -2.95 10.05
N SER A 33 -6.46 -3.18 9.70
CA SER A 33 -6.92 -4.42 9.07
C SER A 33 -7.90 -4.08 7.95
N GLY A 34 -7.84 -4.85 6.88
CA GLY A 34 -8.75 -4.80 5.73
C GLY A 34 -9.28 -6.19 5.40
N ASP A 35 -9.98 -6.32 4.29
CA ASP A 35 -10.62 -7.58 3.89
C ASP A 35 -9.61 -8.71 3.66
N ASN A 36 -8.43 -8.39 3.16
CA ASN A 36 -7.42 -9.36 2.75
C ASN A 36 -6.22 -9.44 3.69
N GLY A 37 -6.12 -8.61 4.76
CA GLY A 37 -4.93 -8.66 5.57
C GLY A 37 -4.89 -7.73 6.78
N ILE A 38 -3.78 -7.81 7.50
CA ILE A 38 -3.49 -7.02 8.69
C ILE A 38 -2.09 -6.43 8.57
N ALA A 39 -1.97 -5.12 8.79
CA ALA A 39 -0.69 -4.44 8.90
C ALA A 39 -0.29 -4.27 10.37
N LEU A 40 0.97 -4.58 10.65
CA LEU A 40 1.57 -4.46 12.00
C LEU A 40 2.85 -3.64 11.91
N GLN A 41 3.17 -2.93 12.98
CA GLN A 41 4.36 -2.07 13.08
C GLN A 41 5.19 -2.37 14.32
N LYS A 42 6.51 -2.28 14.15
CA LYS A 42 7.47 -2.22 15.25
C LYS A 42 8.63 -1.32 14.84
N GLY A 43 8.79 -0.17 15.51
CA GLY A 43 9.75 0.86 15.09
C GLY A 43 9.45 1.36 13.67
N ASN A 44 10.43 1.31 12.79
CA ASN A 44 10.30 1.73 11.39
C ASN A 44 9.97 0.57 10.43
N GLN A 45 9.66 -0.60 10.96
CA GLN A 45 9.31 -1.79 10.18
C GLN A 45 7.80 -1.97 10.18
N VAL A 46 7.23 -2.16 9.01
CA VAL A 46 5.83 -2.56 8.82
C VAL A 46 5.79 -3.94 8.19
N LEU A 47 4.98 -4.83 8.75
CA LEU A 47 4.69 -6.15 8.20
C LEU A 47 3.21 -6.20 7.83
N LYS A 48 2.91 -6.48 6.57
CA LYS A 48 1.56 -6.76 6.11
C LYS A 48 1.39 -8.27 5.95
N LEU A 49 0.53 -8.87 6.76
CA LEU A 49 0.06 -10.24 6.59
C LEU A 49 -1.10 -10.20 5.62
N THR A 50 -1.00 -10.85 4.48
CA THR A 50 -2.02 -10.78 3.44
C THR A 50 -2.42 -12.15 2.91
N THR A 51 -3.68 -12.26 2.48
CA THR A 51 -4.23 -13.40 1.73
C THR A 51 -4.44 -13.06 0.25
N ASP A 52 -4.08 -11.87 -0.15
CA ASP A 52 -4.14 -11.42 -1.53
C ASP A 52 -2.90 -11.88 -2.31
N ILE A 53 -3.11 -12.74 -3.29
CA ILE A 53 -2.05 -13.31 -4.12
C ILE A 53 -1.52 -12.25 -5.09
N ASP A 54 -2.40 -11.44 -5.66
CA ASP A 54 -2.02 -10.43 -6.65
C ASP A 54 -1.14 -9.38 -5.99
N GLU A 55 -1.47 -8.98 -4.77
CA GLU A 55 -0.63 -8.09 -3.95
C GLU A 55 0.75 -8.69 -3.67
N LEU A 56 0.83 -9.98 -3.34
CA LEU A 56 2.12 -10.65 -3.12
C LEU A 56 2.96 -10.71 -4.41
N GLU A 57 2.35 -11.01 -5.55
CA GLU A 57 3.03 -11.04 -6.84
C GLU A 57 3.51 -9.64 -7.26
N HIS A 58 2.71 -8.61 -7.04
CA HIS A 58 3.12 -7.23 -7.28
C HIS A 58 4.27 -6.82 -6.37
N ALA A 59 4.19 -7.14 -5.08
CA ALA A 59 5.27 -6.87 -4.14
C ALA A 59 6.59 -7.58 -4.52
N GLU A 60 6.53 -8.82 -5.02
CA GLU A 60 7.71 -9.52 -5.54
C GLU A 60 8.32 -8.82 -6.77
N LYS A 61 7.48 -8.37 -7.71
CA LYS A 61 7.94 -7.58 -8.88
C LYS A 61 8.64 -6.28 -8.46
N LEU A 62 8.21 -5.68 -7.35
CA LEU A 62 8.73 -4.40 -6.85
C LEU A 62 9.93 -4.55 -5.91
N LEU A 63 10.15 -5.72 -5.32
CA LEU A 63 11.14 -5.97 -4.27
C LEU A 63 12.57 -5.51 -4.63
N ASN A 64 12.96 -5.64 -5.89
CA ASN A 64 14.32 -5.33 -6.36
C ASN A 64 14.43 -3.94 -7.02
N HIS A 65 13.41 -3.11 -6.88
CA HIS A 65 13.35 -1.78 -7.46
C HIS A 65 13.29 -0.70 -6.39
N SER A 66 13.87 0.45 -6.69
CA SER A 66 13.79 1.66 -5.85
C SER A 66 13.00 2.72 -6.59
N PHE A 67 11.69 2.72 -6.42
CA PHE A 67 10.80 3.73 -6.97
C PHE A 67 10.46 4.78 -5.91
N THR A 68 10.45 6.05 -6.28
CA THR A 68 10.12 7.17 -5.37
C THR A 68 8.61 7.28 -5.09
N SER A 69 7.78 6.62 -5.89
CA SER A 69 6.32 6.64 -5.83
C SER A 69 5.71 5.39 -5.19
N ILE A 70 6.53 4.43 -4.82
CA ILE A 70 6.10 3.18 -4.17
C ILE A 70 6.87 3.02 -2.87
N ILE A 71 6.19 2.56 -1.83
CA ILE A 71 6.82 2.29 -0.54
C ILE A 71 7.97 1.29 -0.72
N PRO A 72 9.16 1.52 -0.13
CA PRO A 72 10.25 0.56 -0.22
C PRO A 72 9.89 -0.78 0.42
N ILE A 73 9.79 -1.82 -0.41
CA ILE A 73 9.57 -3.20 0.00
C ILE A 73 10.92 -3.83 0.32
N LYS A 74 11.04 -4.43 1.50
CA LYS A 74 12.28 -5.03 2.01
C LYS A 74 12.32 -6.54 1.82
N LYS A 75 11.18 -7.19 1.95
CA LYS A 75 11.05 -8.64 1.85
C LYS A 75 9.63 -9.02 1.47
N VAL A 76 9.50 -10.06 0.70
CA VAL A 76 8.24 -10.78 0.48
C VAL A 76 8.46 -12.23 0.87
N GLU A 77 7.54 -12.84 1.58
CA GLU A 77 7.60 -14.23 2.02
C GLU A 77 6.26 -14.91 1.79
N ILE A 78 6.25 -15.88 0.89
CA ILE A 78 5.08 -16.71 0.61
C ILE A 78 5.01 -17.82 1.65
N LEU A 79 3.94 -17.87 2.43
CA LEU A 79 3.73 -18.82 3.53
C LEU A 79 2.77 -19.95 3.17
N GLY A 80 2.10 -19.86 2.04
CA GLY A 80 1.15 -20.85 1.54
C GLY A 80 0.48 -20.40 0.25
N PRO A 81 -0.41 -21.23 -0.31
CA PRO A 81 -1.04 -20.95 -1.61
C PRO A 81 -1.83 -19.63 -1.68
N LYS A 82 -2.29 -19.15 -0.53
CA LYS A 82 -3.05 -17.90 -0.41
C LYS A 82 -2.68 -17.17 0.88
N SER A 83 -1.39 -17.05 1.16
CA SER A 83 -0.94 -16.32 2.34
C SER A 83 0.53 -15.94 2.25
N GLY A 84 0.85 -14.75 2.69
CA GLY A 84 2.22 -14.27 2.74
C GLY A 84 2.40 -13.06 3.63
N VAL A 85 3.63 -12.60 3.68
CA VAL A 85 4.06 -11.42 4.44
C VAL A 85 4.86 -10.50 3.53
N ILE A 86 4.50 -9.23 3.55
CA ILE A 86 5.25 -8.16 2.89
C ILE A 86 5.88 -7.32 4.00
N GLU A 87 7.21 -7.20 4.00
CA GLU A 87 7.94 -6.28 4.86
C GLU A 87 8.25 -5.00 4.11
N MET A 88 7.88 -3.88 4.69
CA MET A 88 8.09 -2.55 4.12
C MET A 88 8.55 -1.56 5.20
N VAL A 89 9.00 -0.39 4.77
CA VAL A 89 9.30 0.71 5.69
C VAL A 89 8.00 1.36 6.16
N ASP A 90 8.09 2.07 7.30
CA ASP A 90 6.98 2.90 7.78
C ASP A 90 6.84 4.16 6.94
N ALA A 91 5.60 4.55 6.67
CA ALA A 91 5.24 5.81 6.01
C ALA A 91 4.22 6.57 6.87
N GLN A 92 4.18 7.88 6.70
CA GLN A 92 3.30 8.73 7.49
C GLN A 92 1.97 8.98 6.77
N PRO A 93 0.86 9.07 7.49
CA PRO A 93 -0.41 9.47 6.91
C PRO A 93 -0.30 10.83 6.21
N LEU A 94 -1.06 11.00 5.13
CA LEU A 94 -1.19 12.28 4.46
C LEU A 94 -1.91 13.31 5.35
N ALA A 95 -1.57 14.59 5.18
CA ALA A 95 -2.36 15.68 5.71
C ALA A 95 -3.77 15.68 5.11
N LEU A 96 -4.74 16.24 5.82
CA LEU A 96 -6.13 16.27 5.36
C LEU A 96 -6.27 16.93 3.97
N THR A 97 -5.59 18.05 3.75
CA THR A 97 -5.58 18.77 2.46
C THR A 97 -5.02 17.92 1.31
N GLU A 98 -4.00 17.11 1.58
CA GLU A 98 -3.41 16.20 0.60
C GLU A 98 -4.38 15.05 0.25
N LYS A 99 -5.09 14.51 1.27
CA LYS A 99 -6.14 13.51 1.06
C LYS A 99 -7.30 14.05 0.24
N GLU A 100 -7.73 15.29 0.52
CA GLU A 100 -8.80 15.97 -0.23
C GLU A 100 -8.38 16.23 -1.69
N GLU A 101 -7.13 16.62 -1.93
CA GLU A 101 -6.60 16.77 -3.29
C GLU A 101 -6.64 15.44 -4.06
N LEU A 102 -6.14 14.37 -3.46
CA LEU A 102 -6.14 13.04 -4.08
C LEU A 102 -7.56 12.55 -4.36
N ALA A 103 -8.48 12.68 -3.39
CA ALA A 103 -9.87 12.27 -3.54
C ALA A 103 -10.56 13.05 -4.67
N SER A 104 -10.34 14.36 -4.76
CA SER A 104 -10.94 15.22 -5.79
C SER A 104 -10.40 14.94 -7.19
N ASN A 105 -9.22 14.33 -7.29
CA ASN A 105 -8.53 14.09 -8.56
C ASN A 105 -8.36 12.60 -8.90
N SER A 106 -8.99 11.70 -8.15
CA SER A 106 -8.85 10.24 -8.37
C SER A 106 -9.21 9.83 -9.80
N ALA A 107 -10.31 10.34 -10.36
CA ALA A 107 -10.70 10.05 -11.75
C ALA A 107 -9.67 10.54 -12.78
N LYS A 108 -9.02 11.68 -12.53
CA LYS A 108 -7.95 12.19 -13.42
C LYS A 108 -6.67 11.35 -13.31
N ALA A 109 -6.38 10.82 -12.13
CA ALA A 109 -5.27 9.90 -11.91
C ALA A 109 -5.50 8.59 -12.66
N GLU A 110 -6.68 8.00 -12.54
CA GLU A 110 -7.07 6.80 -13.31
C GLU A 110 -7.00 7.06 -14.82
N ASP A 111 -7.56 8.15 -15.29
CA ASP A 111 -7.51 8.54 -16.69
C ASP A 111 -6.08 8.58 -17.24
N TYR A 112 -5.14 9.12 -16.48
CA TYR A 112 -3.75 9.17 -16.85
C TYR A 112 -3.05 7.80 -16.80
N LEU A 113 -3.26 7.07 -15.71
CA LEU A 113 -2.52 5.82 -15.43
C LEU A 113 -3.06 4.65 -16.25
N ILE A 114 -4.38 4.52 -16.35
CA ILE A 114 -5.04 3.38 -17.00
C ILE A 114 -5.30 3.66 -18.47
N TYR A 115 -5.85 4.83 -18.79
CA TYR A 115 -6.28 5.15 -20.15
C TYR A 115 -5.29 5.99 -20.96
N GLY A 116 -4.14 6.34 -20.37
CA GLY A 116 -3.08 7.05 -21.06
C GLY A 116 -3.42 8.49 -21.47
N LYS A 117 -4.44 9.10 -20.86
CA LYS A 117 -4.79 10.51 -21.11
C LYS A 117 -3.68 11.44 -20.61
N GLU A 118 -3.68 12.67 -21.09
CA GLU A 118 -2.73 13.69 -20.63
C GLU A 118 -3.02 14.11 -19.18
N LEU A 119 -1.94 14.46 -18.44
CA LEU A 119 -2.06 15.00 -17.10
C LEU A 119 -2.72 16.38 -17.14
N SER A 120 -3.73 16.56 -16.30
CA SER A 120 -4.43 17.84 -16.18
C SER A 120 -3.54 18.92 -15.57
N ASP A 121 -3.54 20.14 -16.15
CA ASP A 121 -2.83 21.29 -15.61
C ASP A 121 -3.33 21.73 -14.23
N SER A 122 -4.54 21.35 -13.87
CA SER A 122 -5.15 21.69 -12.57
C SER A 122 -4.60 20.87 -11.38
N LEU A 123 -3.80 19.83 -11.62
CA LEU A 123 -3.16 19.06 -10.57
C LEU A 123 -1.97 19.81 -9.97
N SER A 124 -1.72 19.65 -8.67
CA SER A 124 -0.48 20.16 -8.06
C SER A 124 0.76 19.50 -8.65
N ASP A 125 1.89 20.21 -8.61
CA ASP A 125 3.16 19.67 -9.13
C ASP A 125 3.56 18.39 -8.38
N LYS A 126 3.29 18.32 -7.08
CA LYS A 126 3.56 17.12 -6.27
C LYS A 126 2.75 15.93 -6.76
N LEU A 127 1.46 16.11 -7.04
CA LEU A 127 0.60 15.04 -7.53
C LEU A 127 0.97 14.64 -8.96
N LYS A 128 1.27 15.60 -9.84
CA LYS A 128 1.77 15.29 -11.19
C LYS A 128 3.03 14.46 -11.16
N GLN A 129 4.01 14.85 -10.35
CA GLN A 129 5.28 14.11 -10.24
C GLN A 129 5.06 12.70 -9.69
N PHE A 130 4.20 12.55 -8.69
CA PHE A 130 3.83 11.23 -8.17
C PHE A 130 3.25 10.33 -9.26
N LEU A 131 2.27 10.82 -10.03
CA LEU A 131 1.63 10.05 -11.09
C LEU A 131 2.60 9.66 -12.22
N ILE A 132 3.51 10.58 -12.61
CA ILE A 132 4.55 10.30 -13.61
C ILE A 132 5.46 9.16 -13.11
N ASN A 133 5.98 9.29 -11.90
CA ASN A 133 6.88 8.29 -11.29
C ASN A 133 6.18 6.94 -11.13
N LEU A 134 4.89 6.96 -10.77
CA LEU A 134 4.10 5.76 -10.58
C LEU A 134 3.86 5.01 -11.89
N LYS A 135 3.53 5.74 -12.96
CA LYS A 135 3.40 5.16 -14.31
C LYS A 135 4.70 4.53 -14.79
N GLU A 136 5.83 5.19 -14.51
CA GLU A 136 7.15 4.64 -14.81
C GLU A 136 7.42 3.35 -14.02
N ALA A 137 7.08 3.34 -12.72
CA ALA A 137 7.25 2.19 -11.86
C ALA A 137 6.47 0.98 -12.37
N PHE A 138 5.19 1.16 -12.72
CA PHE A 138 4.35 0.09 -13.26
C PHE A 138 4.84 -0.40 -14.62
N THR A 139 5.23 0.51 -15.50
CA THR A 139 5.80 0.14 -16.80
C THR A 139 7.05 -0.72 -16.63
N LYS A 140 7.94 -0.36 -15.70
CA LYS A 140 9.20 -1.09 -15.46
C LYS A 140 8.99 -2.43 -14.75
N SER A 141 8.00 -2.52 -13.86
CA SER A 141 7.71 -3.74 -13.10
C SER A 141 6.73 -4.68 -13.79
N GLY A 142 6.08 -4.23 -14.88
CA GLY A 142 5.06 -5.01 -15.58
C GLY A 142 3.78 -5.21 -14.76
N ILE A 143 3.44 -4.26 -13.91
CA ILE A 143 2.18 -4.22 -13.15
C ILE A 143 1.15 -3.44 -13.97
N ASP A 144 -0.05 -4.03 -14.12
CA ASP A 144 -1.16 -3.33 -14.76
C ASP A 144 -1.78 -2.33 -13.79
N PRO A 145 -1.79 -1.01 -14.12
CA PRO A 145 -2.44 -0.02 -13.27
C PRO A 145 -3.92 -0.30 -12.97
N ALA A 146 -4.62 -1.04 -13.84
CA ALA A 146 -6.02 -1.37 -13.64
C ALA A 146 -6.26 -2.37 -12.49
N GLU A 147 -5.22 -3.08 -12.05
CA GLU A 147 -5.27 -4.02 -10.93
C GLU A 147 -5.06 -3.35 -9.57
N ILE A 148 -4.73 -2.05 -9.54
CA ILE A 148 -4.39 -1.31 -8.33
C ILE A 148 -5.59 -0.54 -7.78
N ASP A 149 -5.80 -0.62 -6.47
CA ASP A 149 -6.79 0.22 -5.78
C ASP A 149 -6.26 1.64 -5.56
N TRP A 150 -6.79 2.59 -6.33
CA TRP A 150 -6.45 4.02 -6.30
C TRP A 150 -7.12 4.78 -5.15
N SER A 151 -7.48 4.13 -4.08
CA SER A 151 -8.00 4.80 -2.90
C SER A 151 -6.96 5.76 -2.30
N PRO A 152 -7.34 7.00 -1.93
CA PRO A 152 -6.46 7.89 -1.18
C PRO A 152 -5.93 7.30 0.13
N ASN A 153 -6.58 6.26 0.66
CA ASN A 153 -6.14 5.55 1.85
C ASN A 153 -4.91 4.67 1.60
N ASN A 154 -4.65 4.31 0.35
CA ASN A 154 -3.49 3.52 -0.07
C ASN A 154 -2.29 4.41 -0.45
N ILE A 155 -2.40 5.72 -0.27
CA ILE A 155 -1.33 6.68 -0.53
C ILE A 155 -0.92 7.33 0.79
N MET A 156 0.39 7.35 1.05
CA MET A 156 1.00 7.89 2.25
C MET A 156 2.15 8.84 1.90
N ASN A 157 2.75 9.46 2.92
CA ASN A 157 3.93 10.30 2.77
C ASN A 157 5.17 9.54 3.25
N TYR A 158 6.18 9.45 2.39
CA TYR A 158 7.48 8.90 2.74
C TYR A 158 8.57 9.86 2.25
N ASN A 159 9.37 10.40 3.17
CA ASN A 159 10.42 11.38 2.88
C ASN A 159 9.95 12.59 2.04
N GLY A 160 8.73 13.09 2.31
CA GLY A 160 8.15 14.22 1.61
C GLY A 160 7.46 13.91 0.28
N ASN A 161 7.53 12.67 -0.19
CA ASN A 161 6.90 12.22 -1.43
C ASN A 161 5.62 11.43 -1.15
N TYR A 162 4.67 11.48 -2.09
CA TYR A 162 3.57 10.53 -2.11
C TYR A 162 4.09 9.15 -2.50
N VAL A 163 3.67 8.12 -1.78
CA VAL A 163 3.99 6.72 -2.06
C VAL A 163 2.73 5.88 -1.99
N LEU A 164 2.61 4.95 -2.92
CA LEU A 164 1.59 3.90 -2.88
C LEU A 164 2.07 2.81 -1.89
N VAL A 165 1.20 2.40 -0.96
CA VAL A 165 1.54 1.42 0.09
C VAL A 165 0.81 0.09 -0.08
N ASP A 166 -0.23 0.04 -0.91
CA ASP A 166 -1.01 -1.15 -1.24
C ASP A 166 -0.93 -1.39 -2.75
N VAL A 167 -0.20 -2.43 -3.16
CA VAL A 167 0.16 -2.70 -4.57
C VAL A 167 -0.38 -4.03 -5.07
#